data_e8acabd825d2688bbb96993bc4905bb9
#
_entry.id   e8acabd825d2688bbb96993bc4905bb9
#
_cell.length_a   1.000
_cell.length_b   1.000
_cell.length_c   1.000
_cell.angle_alpha   90.00
_cell.angle_beta   90.00
_cell.angle_gamma   90.00
#
_symmetry.space_group_name_H-M   'P 1'
#
loop_
_entity.id
_entity.type
_entity.pdbx_description
1 polymer ?
#
loop_
_entity_poly.entity_id
_entity_poly.type
_entity_poly.pdbx_seq_one_letter_code
_entity_poly.pdbx_strand_id
1 'polypeptide(L)'
;MERITSFSVDHNKLEPGVYISRIDGDITTYDLRFIKPNTPPFLDINAMHTIEHLFATYARNGKLKDNVIYFGPMGCCTGFYLLMRDTSNEDALAYIKEVMKDCMNHQGKIPGTDKIECGNYLAHDAEKA
;
A
#
# COMPACT_ATOMS: atom_id res chain seq x y z
N MET A 1 -21.39 14.46 -14.30
CA MET A 1 -20.94 13.49 -13.28
C MET A 1 -19.90 14.17 -12.41
N GLU A 2 -20.03 14.05 -11.11
CA GLU A 2 -19.01 14.59 -10.19
C GLU A 2 -17.70 13.82 -10.29
N ARG A 3 -16.59 14.56 -10.19
CA ARG A 3 -15.26 13.96 -10.16
C ARG A 3 -15.01 13.35 -8.78
N ILE A 4 -14.57 12.10 -8.72
CA ILE A 4 -14.20 11.48 -7.46
C ILE A 4 -12.87 12.06 -6.94
N THR A 5 -12.64 11.96 -5.63
CA THR A 5 -11.50 12.58 -4.95
C THR A 5 -10.15 12.22 -5.58
N SER A 6 -9.95 10.93 -5.92
CA SER A 6 -8.69 10.47 -6.50
C SER A 6 -8.39 11.08 -7.87
N PHE A 7 -9.39 11.51 -8.63
CA PHE A 7 -9.19 12.17 -9.92
C PHE A 7 -8.96 13.68 -9.79
N SER A 8 -9.21 14.25 -8.60
CA SER A 8 -9.04 15.67 -8.34
C SER A 8 -7.60 16.04 -7.95
N VAL A 9 -6.76 15.06 -7.65
CA VAL A 9 -5.33 15.28 -7.37
C VAL A 9 -4.59 15.60 -8.67
N ASP A 10 -3.74 16.62 -8.66
CA ASP A 10 -2.92 16.95 -9.84
C ASP A 10 -1.75 15.98 -9.96
N HIS A 11 -1.91 14.96 -10.80
CA HIS A 11 -0.91 13.93 -11.02
C HIS A 11 0.37 14.44 -11.71
N ASN A 12 0.33 15.62 -12.32
CA ASN A 12 1.52 16.25 -12.90
C ASN A 12 2.47 16.78 -11.82
N LYS A 13 1.96 17.07 -10.62
CA LYS A 13 2.73 17.64 -9.50
C LYS A 13 3.04 16.60 -8.41
N LEU A 14 2.42 15.44 -8.46
CA LEU A 14 2.55 14.42 -7.41
C LEU A 14 3.90 13.73 -7.51
N GLU A 15 4.63 13.70 -6.41
CA GLU A 15 5.94 13.03 -6.29
C GLU A 15 5.81 11.79 -5.38
N PRO A 16 6.81 10.87 -5.40
CA PRO A 16 6.83 9.77 -4.43
C PRO A 16 6.78 10.29 -2.98
N GLY A 17 6.05 9.60 -2.14
CA GLY A 17 5.88 9.99 -0.74
C GLY A 17 4.59 9.46 -0.15
N VAL A 18 4.27 9.94 1.05
CA VAL A 18 3.05 9.56 1.77
C VAL A 18 2.17 10.81 1.89
N TYR A 19 0.93 10.69 1.45
CA TYR A 19 -0.03 11.79 1.43
C TYR A 19 -1.34 11.37 2.09
N ILE A 20 -2.07 12.36 2.62
CA ILE A 20 -3.46 12.15 3.01
C ILE A 20 -4.32 12.29 1.75
N SER A 21 -4.97 11.21 1.36
CA SER A 21 -5.86 11.21 0.20
C SER A 21 -7.26 11.67 0.60
N ARG A 22 -7.76 11.15 1.73
CA ARG A 22 -9.14 11.39 2.15
C ARG A 22 -9.32 11.06 3.63
N ILE A 23 -10.25 11.77 4.29
CA ILE A 23 -10.64 11.53 5.68
C ILE A 23 -12.15 11.26 5.71
N ASP A 24 -12.54 10.13 6.29
CA ASP A 24 -13.93 9.72 6.48
C ASP A 24 -14.15 9.40 7.96
N GLY A 25 -14.62 10.39 8.74
CA GLY A 25 -14.79 10.23 10.18
C GLY A 25 -13.46 9.97 10.87
N ASP A 26 -13.33 8.81 11.51
CA ASP A 26 -12.11 8.37 12.19
C ASP A 26 -11.16 7.57 11.26
N ILE A 27 -11.51 7.42 9.99
CA ILE A 27 -10.71 6.69 9.00
C ILE A 27 -9.99 7.68 8.09
N THR A 28 -8.68 7.52 7.99
CA THR A 28 -7.85 8.27 7.05
C THR A 28 -7.32 7.33 5.97
N THR A 29 -7.48 7.73 4.71
CA THR A 29 -6.88 7.05 3.56
C THR A 29 -5.55 7.72 3.23
N TYR A 30 -4.47 6.96 3.33
CA TYR A 30 -3.13 7.41 2.95
C TYR A 30 -2.80 6.94 1.55
N ASP A 31 -2.24 7.84 0.77
CA ASP A 31 -1.67 7.57 -0.55
C ASP A 31 -0.18 7.31 -0.38
N LEU A 32 0.23 6.06 -0.57
CA LEU A 32 1.64 5.67 -0.53
C LEU A 32 2.14 5.61 -1.97
N ARG A 33 2.72 6.71 -2.42
CA ARG A 33 3.17 6.84 -3.81
C ARG A 33 4.62 6.42 -3.94
N PHE A 34 4.88 5.37 -4.71
CA PHE A 34 6.20 4.79 -4.91
C PHE A 34 6.88 5.33 -6.17
N ILE A 35 6.08 5.58 -7.20
CA ILE A 35 6.55 6.02 -8.51
C ILE A 35 5.90 7.35 -8.84
N LYS A 36 6.67 8.27 -9.39
CA LYS A 36 6.11 9.52 -9.92
C LYS A 36 5.10 9.19 -11.02
N PRO A 37 3.86 9.69 -10.94
CA PRO A 37 2.84 9.39 -11.94
C PRO A 37 3.31 9.70 -13.37
N ASN A 38 2.92 8.84 -14.30
CA ASN A 38 3.21 8.96 -15.73
C ASN A 38 4.72 8.95 -16.08
N THR A 39 5.56 8.44 -15.16
CA THR A 39 7.01 8.36 -15.33
C THR A 39 7.48 6.90 -15.27
N PRO A 40 7.66 6.24 -16.40
CA PRO A 40 8.15 4.84 -16.39
C PRO A 40 9.60 4.76 -15.86
N PRO A 41 10.01 3.58 -15.32
CA PRO A 41 9.24 2.35 -15.26
C PRO A 41 8.20 2.37 -14.13
N PHE A 42 7.06 1.73 -14.39
CA PHE A 42 6.03 1.54 -13.38
C PHE A 42 6.30 0.27 -12.57
N LEU A 43 5.59 0.12 -11.44
CA LEU A 43 5.70 -1.10 -10.64
C LEU A 43 5.18 -2.30 -11.43
N ASP A 44 5.91 -3.41 -11.38
CA ASP A 44 5.47 -4.66 -11.95
C ASP A 44 4.24 -5.19 -11.19
N ILE A 45 3.23 -5.68 -11.92
CA ILE A 45 1.98 -6.14 -11.31
C ILE A 45 2.21 -7.28 -10.32
N ASN A 46 3.07 -8.24 -10.67
CA ASN A 46 3.36 -9.36 -9.78
C ASN A 46 4.16 -8.92 -8.56
N ALA A 47 5.05 -7.95 -8.71
CA ALA A 47 5.75 -7.31 -7.58
C ALA A 47 4.78 -6.58 -6.67
N MET A 48 3.83 -5.84 -7.23
CA MET A 48 2.79 -5.16 -6.44
C MET A 48 1.94 -6.15 -5.64
N HIS A 49 1.57 -7.27 -6.24
CA HIS A 49 0.81 -8.32 -5.57
C HIS A 49 1.59 -8.90 -4.37
N THR A 50 2.89 -9.10 -4.55
CA THR A 50 3.78 -9.55 -3.47
C THR A 50 3.91 -8.50 -2.36
N ILE A 51 4.09 -7.23 -2.71
CA ILE A 51 4.14 -6.12 -1.74
C ILE A 51 2.83 -6.02 -0.97
N GLU A 52 1.69 -6.19 -1.66
CA GLU A 52 0.37 -6.19 -1.00
C GLU A 52 0.29 -7.24 0.10
N HIS A 53 0.69 -8.48 -0.19
CA HIS A 53 0.66 -9.56 0.78
C HIS A 53 1.62 -9.32 1.94
N LEU A 54 2.84 -8.87 1.66
CA LEU A 54 3.84 -8.57 2.68
C LEU A 54 3.38 -7.44 3.59
N PHE A 55 3.03 -6.31 3.01
CA PHE A 55 2.64 -5.14 3.79
C PHE A 55 1.38 -5.42 4.62
N ALA A 56 0.36 -6.01 4.00
CA ALA A 56 -0.88 -6.33 4.71
C ALA A 56 -0.63 -7.28 5.88
N THR A 57 0.23 -8.26 5.71
CA THR A 57 0.55 -9.22 6.77
C THR A 57 1.28 -8.55 7.93
N TYR A 58 2.34 -7.79 7.65
CA TYR A 58 3.08 -7.08 8.70
C TYR A 58 2.25 -5.99 9.37
N ALA A 59 1.44 -5.25 8.60
CA ALA A 59 0.57 -4.22 9.15
C ALA A 59 -0.49 -4.79 10.11
N ARG A 60 -0.97 -6.00 9.84
CA ARG A 60 -1.98 -6.66 10.67
C ARG A 60 -1.39 -7.53 11.78
N ASN A 61 -0.08 -7.58 11.92
CA ASN A 61 0.61 -8.28 12.99
C ASN A 61 1.47 -7.36 13.86
N GLY A 62 1.49 -6.07 13.55
CA GLY A 62 2.27 -5.09 14.27
C GLY A 62 1.51 -4.38 15.38
N LYS A 63 2.14 -3.34 15.88
CA LYS A 63 1.70 -2.54 17.03
C LYS A 63 0.32 -1.89 16.82
N LEU A 64 0.02 -1.44 15.61
CA LEU A 64 -1.25 -0.80 15.26
C LEU A 64 -2.17 -1.71 14.42
N LYS A 65 -2.04 -3.01 14.56
CA LYS A 65 -2.81 -3.99 13.78
C LYS A 65 -4.33 -3.76 13.80
N ASP A 66 -4.86 -3.37 14.94
CA ASP A 66 -6.32 -3.16 15.10
C ASP A 66 -6.81 -1.86 14.47
N ASN A 67 -5.89 -0.98 14.10
CA ASN A 67 -6.18 0.30 13.46
C ASN A 67 -6.12 0.23 11.93
N VAL A 68 -5.60 -0.85 11.38
CA VAL A 68 -5.50 -1.06 9.92
C VAL A 68 -6.84 -1.57 9.39
N ILE A 69 -7.41 -0.84 8.43
CA ILE A 69 -8.68 -1.19 7.77
C ILE A 69 -8.41 -1.94 6.47
N TYR A 70 -7.51 -1.42 5.64
CA TYR A 70 -7.26 -1.96 4.32
C TYR A 70 -5.92 -1.47 3.76
N PHE A 71 -5.27 -2.31 2.99
CA PHE A 71 -4.12 -1.95 2.16
C PHE A 71 -4.29 -2.59 0.79
N GLY A 72 -4.14 -1.81 -0.26
CA GLY A 72 -4.30 -2.32 -1.61
C GLY A 72 -3.61 -1.49 -2.68
N PRO A 73 -3.30 -2.10 -3.82
CA PRO A 73 -2.59 -1.43 -4.91
C PRO A 73 -3.49 -0.50 -5.71
N MET A 74 -2.86 0.50 -6.32
CA MET A 74 -3.49 1.36 -7.31
C MET A 74 -3.37 0.74 -8.70
N GLY A 75 -4.45 0.77 -9.46
CA GLY A 75 -4.47 0.21 -10.82
C GLY A 75 -3.46 0.84 -11.78
N CYS A 76 -3.02 2.07 -11.51
CA CYS A 76 -1.99 2.74 -12.33
C CYS A 76 -0.56 2.24 -12.09
N CYS A 77 -0.36 1.33 -11.14
CA CYS A 77 0.95 0.75 -10.81
C CYS A 77 1.98 1.77 -10.32
N THR A 78 1.54 2.81 -9.61
CA THR A 78 2.44 3.83 -9.05
C THR A 78 2.43 3.88 -7.52
N GLY A 79 1.54 3.17 -6.87
CA GLY A 79 1.47 3.17 -5.41
C GLY A 79 0.35 2.32 -4.84
N PHE A 80 0.09 2.57 -3.55
CA PHE A 80 -0.88 1.82 -2.76
C PHE A 80 -1.72 2.77 -1.91
N TYR A 81 -2.91 2.31 -1.50
CA TYR A 81 -3.71 2.97 -0.49
C TYR A 81 -3.65 2.20 0.83
N LEU A 82 -3.48 2.92 1.92
CA LEU A 82 -3.59 2.40 3.28
C LEU A 82 -4.70 3.16 4.01
N LEU A 83 -5.66 2.43 4.55
CA LEU A 83 -6.73 3.00 5.36
C LEU A 83 -6.49 2.65 6.83
N MET A 84 -6.43 3.66 7.67
CA MET A 84 -6.25 3.49 9.12
C MET A 84 -7.35 4.19 9.90
N ARG A 85 -7.76 3.56 11.00
CA ARG A 85 -8.78 4.09 11.90
C ARG A 85 -8.14 4.66 13.15
N ASP A 86 -8.66 5.82 13.61
CA ASP A 86 -8.36 6.40 14.91
C ASP A 86 -6.85 6.45 15.21
N THR A 87 -6.08 6.96 14.24
CA THR A 87 -4.62 7.02 14.32
C THR A 87 -4.17 8.41 13.90
N SER A 88 -3.28 9.03 14.68
CA SER A 88 -2.69 10.31 14.30
C SER A 88 -1.83 10.15 13.05
N ASN A 89 -1.67 11.23 12.27
CA ASN A 89 -0.82 11.20 11.09
C ASN A 89 0.64 10.87 11.44
N GLU A 90 1.11 11.37 12.58
CA GLU A 90 2.45 11.09 13.07
C GLU A 90 2.65 9.61 13.36
N ASP A 91 1.73 8.99 14.08
CA ASP A 91 1.77 7.56 14.40
C ASP A 91 1.60 6.70 13.15
N ALA A 92 0.71 7.11 12.24
CA ALA A 92 0.52 6.40 10.98
C ALA A 92 1.80 6.39 10.14
N LEU A 93 2.46 7.54 10.00
CA LEU A 93 3.71 7.63 9.24
C LEU A 93 4.82 6.78 9.87
N ALA A 94 4.95 6.83 11.19
CA ALA A 94 5.93 6.00 11.90
C ALA A 94 5.65 4.51 11.68
N TYR A 95 4.39 4.12 11.73
CA TYR A 95 3.96 2.73 11.51
C TYR A 95 4.22 2.26 10.07
N ILE A 96 3.91 3.11 9.09
CA ILE A 96 4.21 2.83 7.68
C ILE A 96 5.71 2.55 7.49
N LYS A 97 6.57 3.37 8.07
CA LYS A 97 8.03 3.18 7.99
C LYS A 97 8.48 1.87 8.63
N GLU A 98 7.92 1.52 9.78
CA GLU A 98 8.22 0.27 10.48
C GLU A 98 7.79 -0.95 9.65
N VAL A 99 6.57 -0.94 9.12
CA VAL A 99 6.04 -2.03 8.29
C VAL A 99 6.85 -2.17 6.99
N MET A 100 7.19 -1.07 6.35
CA MET A 100 8.03 -1.10 5.13
C MET A 100 9.40 -1.71 5.42
N LYS A 101 10.01 -1.38 6.55
CA LYS A 101 11.28 -1.96 6.98
C LYS A 101 11.16 -3.47 7.18
N ASP A 102 10.07 -3.92 7.80
CA ASP A 102 9.81 -5.35 7.99
C ASP A 102 9.65 -6.06 6.63
N CYS A 103 8.94 -5.45 5.69
CA CYS A 103 8.81 -5.98 4.33
C CYS A 103 10.17 -6.12 3.63
N MET A 104 11.01 -5.11 3.73
CA MET A 104 12.34 -5.11 3.11
C MET A 104 13.26 -6.18 3.69
N ASN A 105 13.08 -6.53 4.95
CA ASN A 105 13.87 -7.52 5.67
C ASN A 105 13.25 -8.91 5.69
N HIS A 106 12.09 -9.08 5.03
CA HIS A 106 11.40 -10.37 4.99
C HIS A 106 12.23 -11.44 4.32
N GLN A 107 12.28 -12.62 4.93
CA GLN A 107 12.92 -13.81 4.40
C GLN A 107 11.95 -14.98 4.40
N GLY A 108 12.10 -15.87 3.44
CA GLY A 108 11.26 -17.06 3.31
C GLY A 108 10.04 -16.83 2.43
N LYS A 109 9.08 -17.74 2.57
CA LYS A 109 7.88 -17.75 1.76
C LYS A 109 7.04 -16.49 1.94
N ILE A 110 6.52 -15.94 0.85
CA ILE A 110 5.58 -14.83 0.89
C ILE A 110 4.26 -15.32 1.48
N PRO A 111 3.70 -14.63 2.50
CA PRO A 111 2.44 -15.05 3.11
C PRO A 111 1.27 -14.97 2.13
N GLY A 112 0.31 -15.87 2.29
CA GLY A 112 -0.92 -15.87 1.50
C GLY A 112 -0.76 -16.30 0.06
N THR A 113 0.33 -17.00 -0.30
CA THR A 113 0.62 -17.38 -1.68
C THR A 113 0.22 -18.81 -2.04
N ASP A 114 -0.47 -19.51 -1.16
CA ASP A 114 -1.04 -20.82 -1.48
C ASP A 114 -2.34 -20.66 -2.26
N LYS A 115 -2.62 -21.64 -3.09
CA LYS A 115 -3.81 -21.64 -3.96
C LYS A 115 -5.12 -21.42 -3.19
N ILE A 116 -5.22 -21.94 -1.98
CA ILE A 116 -6.42 -21.78 -1.14
C ILE A 116 -6.55 -20.39 -0.55
N GLU A 117 -5.44 -19.64 -0.44
CA GLU A 117 -5.38 -18.33 0.20
C GLU A 117 -5.50 -17.16 -0.79
N CYS A 118 -5.22 -17.39 -2.05
CA CYS A 118 -5.07 -16.34 -3.05
C CYS A 118 -5.78 -16.68 -4.36
N GLY A 119 -6.47 -15.72 -4.92
CA GLY A 119 -7.19 -15.88 -6.17
C GLY A 119 -6.29 -16.05 -7.40
N ASN A 120 -5.05 -15.62 -7.32
CA ASN A 120 -4.04 -15.81 -8.37
C ASN A 120 -2.66 -16.02 -7.74
N TYR A 121 -2.49 -17.17 -7.13
CA TYR A 121 -1.33 -17.50 -6.28
C TYR A 121 -0.01 -17.58 -7.04
N LEU A 122 -0.04 -17.72 -8.37
CA LEU A 122 1.17 -17.77 -9.21
C LEU A 122 1.63 -16.35 -9.63
N ALA A 123 0.83 -15.32 -9.42
CA ALA A 123 1.12 -13.96 -9.85
C ALA A 123 1.90 -13.18 -8.77
N HIS A 124 3.08 -13.67 -8.41
CA HIS A 124 3.97 -13.05 -7.42
C HIS A 124 5.40 -12.95 -7.96
N ASP A 125 6.13 -11.93 -7.52
CA ASP A 125 7.54 -11.75 -7.86
C ASP A 125 8.25 -11.08 -6.68
N ALA A 126 8.89 -11.90 -5.83
CA ALA A 126 9.58 -11.42 -4.63
C ALA A 126 10.86 -10.63 -4.97
N GLU A 127 11.52 -10.92 -6.08
CA GLU A 127 12.74 -10.20 -6.48
C GLU A 127 12.43 -8.77 -6.90
N LYS A 128 11.35 -8.57 -7.64
CA LYS A 128 10.94 -7.23 -8.10
C LYS A 128 10.19 -6.42 -7.04
N ALA A 129 9.68 -7.11 -6.02
CA ALA A 129 8.91 -6.49 -4.94
C ALA A 129 9.73 -5.58 -3.98
#